data_1049c9b1cebfdce7648d953861795dfc
#
_entry.id   1049c9b1cebfdce7648d953861795dfc
#
_cell.length_a   1.000
_cell.length_b   1.000
_cell.length_c   1.000
_cell.angle_alpha   90.00
_cell.angle_beta   90.00
_cell.angle_gamma   90.00
#
_symmetry.space_group_name_H-M   'P 1'
#
loop_
_entity.id
_entity.type
_entity.pdbx_description
1 polymer ?
#
loop_
_entity_poly.entity_id
_entity_poly.type
_entity_poly.pdbx_seq_one_letter_code
_entity_poly.pdbx_strand_id
1 'polypeptide(L)'
;MSYPNQKTISIDKMPCDKNNKYAVINQYAMQKAMCQLKTMGSMKLWLYLAKNKPDYKFDLSCAECGKWGLKPDVFHAAVKELINKGYLLKEKANEYTFIEIGAYRE
;
A
#
# COMPACT_ATOMS: atom_id res chain seq x y z
N MET A 1 -5.60 -29.16 -7.72
CA MET A 1 -5.82 -29.71 -6.37
C MET A 1 -6.99 -29.03 -5.69
N SER A 2 -7.87 -29.78 -5.10
CA SER A 2 -9.00 -29.23 -4.35
C SER A 2 -8.76 -29.29 -2.85
N TYR A 3 -9.22 -28.26 -2.16
CA TYR A 3 -9.16 -28.23 -0.70
C TYR A 3 -10.54 -28.45 -0.13
N PRO A 4 -10.65 -29.10 1.03
CA PRO A 4 -11.96 -29.22 1.69
C PRO A 4 -12.52 -27.82 1.95
N ASN A 5 -13.81 -27.69 1.78
CA ASN A 5 -14.52 -26.41 2.02
C ASN A 5 -14.09 -25.28 1.10
N GLN A 6 -13.49 -25.62 -0.03
CA GLN A 6 -13.11 -24.62 -1.02
C GLN A 6 -14.38 -24.00 -1.62
N LYS A 7 -14.37 -22.69 -1.78
CA LYS A 7 -15.48 -21.94 -2.33
C LYS A 7 -15.09 -21.29 -3.64
N THR A 8 -16.04 -21.21 -4.55
CA THR A 8 -15.82 -20.52 -5.81
C THR A 8 -16.18 -19.06 -5.65
N ILE A 9 -15.28 -18.19 -6.05
CA ILE A 9 -15.47 -16.75 -5.97
C ILE A 9 -15.50 -16.19 -7.37
N SER A 10 -16.54 -15.42 -7.68
CA SER A 10 -16.62 -14.66 -8.93
C SER A 10 -16.27 -13.22 -8.66
N ILE A 11 -15.47 -12.65 -9.55
CA ILE A 11 -15.01 -11.27 -9.39
C ILE A 11 -15.79 -10.37 -10.33
N ASP A 12 -16.39 -9.34 -9.77
CA ASP A 12 -17.12 -8.33 -10.53
C ASP A 12 -16.46 -7.00 -10.26
N LYS A 13 -15.88 -6.39 -11.29
CA LYS A 13 -15.12 -5.16 -11.15
C LYS A 13 -15.84 -3.98 -11.76
N MET A 14 -15.65 -2.82 -11.13
CA MET A 14 -16.15 -1.58 -11.69
C MET A 14 -15.42 -1.26 -12.99
N PRO A 15 -16.14 -0.81 -14.02
CA PRO A 15 -15.45 -0.40 -15.26
C PRO A 15 -14.59 0.83 -15.01
N CYS A 16 -13.49 0.91 -15.74
CA CYS A 16 -12.59 2.04 -15.69
C CYS A 16 -13.06 3.10 -16.66
N ASP A 17 -13.20 4.34 -16.18
CA ASP A 17 -13.54 5.48 -17.03
C ASP A 17 -12.83 6.72 -16.49
N LYS A 18 -13.18 7.91 -17.01
CA LYS A 18 -12.46 9.13 -16.59
C LYS A 18 -12.66 9.48 -15.13
N ASN A 19 -13.71 8.97 -14.50
CA ASN A 19 -14.01 9.23 -13.10
C ASN A 19 -13.59 8.06 -12.20
N ASN A 20 -13.54 6.84 -12.75
CA ASN A 20 -13.22 5.63 -12.02
C ASN A 20 -12.00 4.98 -12.64
N LYS A 21 -10.85 5.23 -12.06
CA LYS A 21 -9.59 4.73 -12.61
C LYS A 21 -9.12 3.51 -11.86
N TYR A 22 -8.44 2.62 -12.57
CA TYR A 22 -7.83 1.47 -11.95
C TYR A 22 -6.52 1.89 -11.30
N ALA A 23 -6.25 1.31 -10.13
CA ALA A 23 -4.92 1.37 -9.55
C ALA A 23 -4.12 0.19 -10.09
N VAL A 24 -2.91 0.45 -10.58
CA VAL A 24 -2.05 -0.59 -11.11
C VAL A 24 -1.00 -0.91 -10.06
N ILE A 25 -1.04 -2.12 -9.52
CA ILE A 25 -0.16 -2.54 -8.44
C ILE A 25 0.48 -3.86 -8.86
N ASN A 26 1.81 -3.94 -8.66
CA ASN A 26 2.53 -5.17 -8.96
C ASN A 26 2.04 -6.29 -8.04
N GLN A 27 1.62 -7.40 -8.63
CA GLN A 27 1.03 -8.49 -7.87
C GLN A 27 2.02 -9.11 -6.89
N TYR A 28 3.26 -9.32 -7.32
CA TYR A 28 4.28 -9.89 -6.45
C TYR A 28 4.58 -8.98 -5.27
N ALA A 29 4.70 -7.68 -5.54
CA ALA A 29 4.96 -6.71 -4.47
C ALA A 29 3.81 -6.68 -3.46
N MET A 30 2.57 -6.76 -3.95
CA MET A 30 1.41 -6.78 -3.08
C MET A 30 1.41 -8.03 -2.21
N GLN A 31 1.72 -9.19 -2.79
CA GLN A 31 1.78 -10.43 -2.05
C GLN A 31 2.84 -10.35 -0.95
N LYS A 32 4.01 -9.81 -1.28
CA LYS A 32 5.09 -9.66 -0.31
C LYS A 32 4.67 -8.74 0.83
N ALA A 33 4.03 -7.62 0.51
CA ALA A 33 3.57 -6.68 1.52
C ALA A 33 2.54 -7.34 2.45
N MET A 34 1.62 -8.11 1.87
CA MET A 34 0.60 -8.80 2.66
C MET A 34 1.22 -9.80 3.64
N CYS A 35 2.35 -10.39 3.27
CA CYS A 35 3.04 -11.34 4.15
C CYS A 35 3.86 -10.64 5.23
N GLN A 36 4.38 -9.45 4.96
CA GLN A 36 5.32 -8.79 5.85
C GLN A 36 4.72 -7.74 6.76
N LEU A 37 3.67 -7.05 6.30
CA LEU A 37 3.08 -5.98 7.10
C LEU A 37 2.14 -6.58 8.14
N LYS A 38 2.33 -6.16 9.38
CA LYS A 38 1.68 -6.80 10.53
C LYS A 38 0.32 -6.23 10.85
N THR A 39 0.05 -5.00 10.46
CA THR A 39 -1.20 -4.33 10.83
C THR A 39 -1.97 -3.92 9.60
N MET A 40 -3.29 -3.79 9.79
CA MET A 40 -4.15 -3.31 8.73
C MET A 40 -3.79 -1.88 8.33
N GLY A 41 -3.42 -1.05 9.31
CA GLY A 41 -3.03 0.32 9.02
C GLY A 41 -1.84 0.40 8.09
N SER A 42 -0.83 -0.44 8.33
CA SER A 42 0.35 -0.48 7.47
C SER A 42 0.00 -0.94 6.06
N MET A 43 -0.88 -1.93 5.94
CA MET A 43 -1.30 -2.41 4.64
C MET A 43 -2.12 -1.35 3.90
N LYS A 44 -2.97 -0.63 4.62
CA LYS A 44 -3.73 0.47 4.02
C LYS A 44 -2.80 1.57 3.50
N LEU A 45 -1.79 1.93 4.27
CA LEU A 45 -0.84 2.94 3.82
C LEU A 45 -0.05 2.44 2.62
N TRP A 46 0.39 1.18 2.64
CA TRP A 46 1.09 0.60 1.50
C TRP A 46 0.24 0.68 0.23
N LEU A 47 -1.04 0.30 0.33
CA LEU A 47 -1.94 0.36 -0.82
C LEU A 47 -2.16 1.79 -1.29
N TYR A 48 -2.31 2.73 -0.35
CA TYR A 48 -2.49 4.13 -0.68
C TYR A 48 -1.30 4.66 -1.49
N LEU A 49 -0.09 4.24 -1.12
CA LEU A 49 1.11 4.68 -1.83
C LEU A 49 1.29 3.92 -3.14
N ALA A 50 1.02 2.63 -3.15
CA ALA A 50 1.24 1.79 -4.33
C ALA A 50 0.28 2.09 -5.47
N LYS A 51 -0.88 2.69 -5.19
CA LYS A 51 -1.86 3.00 -6.22
C LYS A 51 -1.38 4.10 -7.17
N ASN A 52 -0.35 4.84 -6.80
CA ASN A 52 0.15 5.95 -7.59
C ASN A 52 1.05 5.45 -8.72
N LYS A 53 1.06 6.20 -9.84
CA LYS A 53 1.88 5.82 -10.97
C LYS A 53 3.36 6.08 -10.65
N PRO A 54 4.28 5.43 -11.37
CA PRO A 54 5.71 5.63 -11.14
C PRO A 54 6.10 7.10 -11.26
N ASP A 55 7.04 7.51 -10.41
CA ASP A 55 7.60 8.86 -10.39
C ASP A 55 6.60 9.95 -10.05
N TYR A 56 5.40 9.58 -9.60
CA TYR A 56 4.43 10.55 -9.15
C TYR A 56 4.88 11.12 -7.80
N LYS A 57 4.90 12.43 -7.69
CA LYS A 57 5.31 13.10 -6.46
C LYS A 57 4.12 13.81 -5.84
N PHE A 58 3.97 13.68 -4.54
CA PHE A 58 2.88 14.31 -3.82
C PHE A 58 3.26 14.45 -2.36
N ASP A 59 2.54 15.30 -1.66
CA ASP A 59 2.77 15.47 -0.22
C ASP A 59 1.97 14.44 0.54
N LEU A 60 2.65 13.64 1.36
CA LEU A 60 1.99 12.65 2.19
C LEU A 60 1.34 13.37 3.37
N SER A 61 0.03 13.33 3.41
CA SER A 61 -0.76 14.07 4.38
C SER A 61 -1.54 13.14 5.28
N CYS A 62 -1.38 13.30 6.58
CA CYS A 62 -2.16 12.55 7.56
C CYS A 62 -3.65 12.81 7.38
N ALA A 63 -4.02 14.07 7.11
CA ALA A 63 -5.43 14.42 6.91
C ALA A 63 -6.01 13.75 5.67
N GLU A 64 -5.24 13.72 4.58
CA GLU A 64 -5.70 13.07 3.35
C GLU A 64 -5.84 11.56 3.56
N CYS A 65 -4.89 10.94 4.26
CA CYS A 65 -4.96 9.52 4.56
C CYS A 65 -6.14 9.18 5.45
N GLY A 66 -6.62 10.14 6.24
CA GLY A 66 -7.82 9.94 7.03
C GLY A 66 -9.03 9.62 6.17
N LYS A 67 -9.10 10.17 4.97
CA LYS A 67 -10.19 9.88 4.03
C LYS A 67 -10.10 8.44 3.50
N TRP A 68 -8.97 7.80 3.65
CA TRP A 68 -8.74 6.42 3.22
C TRP A 68 -8.77 5.45 4.39
N GLY A 69 -9.27 5.90 5.54
CA GLY A 69 -9.46 5.04 6.68
C GLY A 69 -8.28 4.91 7.62
N LEU A 70 -7.35 5.88 7.59
CA LEU A 70 -6.18 5.87 8.47
C LEU A 70 -6.32 6.98 9.50
N LYS A 71 -6.58 6.60 10.74
CA LYS A 71 -6.60 7.55 11.85
C LYS A 71 -5.20 8.07 12.11
N PRO A 72 -5.04 9.27 12.74
CA PRO A 72 -3.71 9.85 12.92
C PRO A 72 -2.70 8.95 13.63
N ASP A 73 -3.09 8.31 14.71
CA ASP A 73 -2.18 7.42 15.43
C ASP A 73 -1.84 6.18 14.59
N VAL A 74 -2.82 5.64 13.87
CA VAL A 74 -2.59 4.51 12.99
C VAL A 74 -1.68 4.91 11.84
N PHE A 75 -1.89 6.11 11.29
CA PHE A 75 -1.06 6.63 10.21
C PHE A 75 0.41 6.72 10.63
N HIS A 76 0.67 7.31 11.81
CA HIS A 76 2.06 7.46 12.26
C HIS A 76 2.72 6.12 12.54
N ALA A 77 1.98 5.18 13.12
CA ALA A 77 2.50 3.84 13.35
C ALA A 77 2.79 3.12 12.02
N ALA A 78 1.91 3.31 11.04
CA ALA A 78 2.10 2.70 9.72
C ALA A 78 3.34 3.24 9.03
N VAL A 79 3.56 4.56 9.10
CA VAL A 79 4.76 5.17 8.53
C VAL A 79 6.01 4.54 9.12
N LYS A 80 6.03 4.37 10.45
CA LYS A 80 7.18 3.75 11.11
C LYS A 80 7.40 2.32 10.66
N GLU A 81 6.33 1.54 10.53
CA GLU A 81 6.48 0.16 10.10
C GLU A 81 7.01 0.08 8.67
N LEU A 82 6.50 0.93 7.78
CA LEU A 82 6.96 0.93 6.40
C LEU A 82 8.44 1.33 6.30
N ILE A 83 8.86 2.28 7.13
CA ILE A 83 10.28 2.66 7.19
C ILE A 83 11.11 1.47 7.68
N ASN A 84 10.69 0.83 8.76
CA ASN A 84 11.43 -0.30 9.33
C ASN A 84 11.54 -1.48 8.36
N LYS A 85 10.52 -1.69 7.54
CA LYS A 85 10.50 -2.80 6.60
C LYS A 85 11.11 -2.46 5.25
N GLY A 86 11.57 -1.21 5.07
CA GLY A 86 12.25 -0.82 3.85
C GLY A 86 11.35 -0.38 2.72
N TYR A 87 10.06 -0.18 2.97
CA TYR A 87 9.14 0.30 1.95
C TYR A 87 9.16 1.81 1.79
N LEU A 88 9.55 2.53 2.84
CA LEU A 88 9.72 3.98 2.80
C LEU A 88 11.16 4.31 3.18
N LEU A 89 11.85 5.01 2.29
CA LEU A 89 13.21 5.47 2.54
C LEU A 89 13.18 6.99 2.72
N LYS A 90 13.73 7.45 3.82
CA LYS A 90 13.81 8.88 4.07
C LYS A 90 15.00 9.46 3.31
N GLU A 91 14.72 10.36 2.38
CA GLU A 91 15.75 10.99 1.57
C GLU A 91 16.25 12.27 2.21
N LYS A 92 15.33 13.12 2.65
CA LYS A 92 15.62 14.38 3.33
C LYS A 92 14.60 14.54 4.43
N ALA A 93 14.68 15.67 5.15
CA ALA A 93 13.86 15.90 6.34
C ALA A 93 12.37 15.60 6.10
N ASN A 94 11.84 16.01 4.95
CA ASN A 94 10.42 15.82 4.64
C ASN A 94 10.20 15.10 3.31
N GLU A 95 11.20 14.35 2.86
CA GLU A 95 11.10 13.63 1.59
C GLU A 95 11.32 12.15 1.79
N TYR A 96 10.40 11.37 1.24
CA TYR A 96 10.47 9.90 1.31
C TYR A 96 10.32 9.33 -0.08
N THR A 97 10.95 8.18 -0.28
CA THR A 97 10.76 7.40 -1.50
C THR A 97 10.04 6.11 -1.12
N PHE A 98 8.93 5.83 -1.80
CA PHE A 98 8.20 4.59 -1.61
C PHE A 98 8.75 3.54 -2.57
N ILE A 99 9.14 2.40 -2.01
CA ILE A 99 9.64 1.28 -2.79
C ILE A 99 8.64 0.16 -2.68
N GLU A 100 7.93 -0.08 -3.78
CA GLU A 100 6.81 -1.02 -3.79
C GLU A 100 7.21 -2.42 -3.32
N ILE A 101 8.39 -2.88 -3.76
CA ILE A 101 8.88 -4.21 -3.40
C ILE A 101 9.63 -4.24 -2.07
N GLY A 102 9.94 -3.06 -1.52
CA GLY A 102 10.75 -2.96 -0.32
C GLY A 102 12.22 -2.95 -0.63
N ALA A 103 13.00 -2.26 0.20
CA ALA A 103 14.44 -2.13 -0.01
C ALA A 103 15.24 -3.23 0.65
N TYR A 104 14.63 -4.00 1.54
CA TYR A 104 15.36 -5.03 2.26
C TYR A 104 15.74 -6.18 1.36
N ARG A 105 16.95 -6.67 1.60
CA ARG A 105 17.44 -7.90 1.01
C ARG A 105 17.60 -8.94 2.10
N GLU A 106 17.32 -10.13 1.76
CA GLU A 106 17.52 -11.24 2.69
C GLU A 106 18.96 -11.65 2.75
#